data_bf033b079cc4b5c65789e0865af786ed
#
_entry.id   bf033b079cc4b5c65789e0865af786ed
#
_cell.length_a   1.000
_cell.length_b   1.000
_cell.length_c   1.000
_cell.angle_alpha   90.00
_cell.angle_beta   90.00
_cell.angle_gamma   90.00
#
_symmetry.space_group_name_H-M   'P 1'
#
loop_
_entity.id
_entity.type
_entity.pdbx_description
1 polymer ?
#
loop_
_entity_poly.entity_id
_entity_poly.type
_entity_poly.pdbx_seq_one_letter_code
_entity_poly.pdbx_strand_id
1 'polypeptide(L)'
;MKKKPIYLWVLLILSALLSAISLFGLISPVPTAESMGNIESSGVDATYAKELIAYTIKVTEHAHSIFNMILVVLSAILVVVALVFLVRKNIQLANYTYIGYVFLAILGSIYNFIGVQDAVSLFTDPNIRMGAELGAKGSAIFGIVLNVIFLAIVFYKMWRQQKELTEAQEEEELA
;
A
#
# COMPACT_ATOMS: atom_id res chain seq x y z
N MET A 1 -34.08 -9.82 0.33
CA MET A 1 -32.78 -10.55 0.21
C MET A 1 -31.65 -9.53 0.40
N LYS A 2 -30.86 -9.60 1.50
CA LYS A 2 -29.70 -8.71 1.71
C LYS A 2 -28.69 -8.92 0.58
N LYS A 3 -28.42 -7.89 -0.22
CA LYS A 3 -27.47 -7.94 -1.33
C LYS A 3 -26.07 -8.30 -0.77
N LYS A 4 -25.39 -9.28 -1.39
CA LYS A 4 -24.02 -9.64 -1.01
C LYS A 4 -23.10 -8.44 -1.22
N PRO A 5 -22.17 -8.11 -0.30
CA PRO A 5 -21.26 -6.96 -0.41
C PRO A 5 -20.09 -7.28 -1.36
N ILE A 6 -20.39 -7.50 -2.65
CA ILE A 6 -19.40 -7.89 -3.68
C ILE A 6 -18.25 -6.87 -3.75
N TYR A 7 -18.54 -5.57 -3.60
CA TYR A 7 -17.52 -4.54 -3.61
C TYR A 7 -16.43 -4.78 -2.57
N LEU A 8 -16.82 -5.18 -1.35
CA LEU A 8 -15.88 -5.38 -0.27
C LEU A 8 -15.03 -6.64 -0.47
N TRP A 9 -15.61 -7.68 -1.09
CA TRP A 9 -14.84 -8.86 -1.51
C TRP A 9 -13.76 -8.50 -2.52
N VAL A 10 -14.10 -7.72 -3.55
CA VAL A 10 -13.13 -7.29 -4.57
C VAL A 10 -12.02 -6.45 -3.93
N LEU A 11 -12.38 -5.47 -3.12
CA LEU A 11 -11.40 -4.60 -2.46
C LEU A 11 -10.48 -5.39 -1.53
N LEU A 12 -11.02 -6.30 -0.72
CA LEU A 12 -10.22 -7.11 0.20
C LEU A 12 -9.31 -8.11 -0.51
N ILE A 13 -9.75 -8.72 -1.61
CA ILE A 13 -8.88 -9.61 -2.40
C ILE A 13 -7.71 -8.81 -2.99
N LEU A 14 -7.96 -7.65 -3.61
CA LEU A 14 -6.90 -6.80 -4.13
C LEU A 14 -5.94 -6.36 -3.04
N SER A 15 -6.46 -5.93 -1.89
CA SER A 15 -5.65 -5.51 -0.75
C SER A 15 -4.86 -6.66 -0.14
N ALA A 16 -5.41 -7.87 -0.11
CA ALA A 16 -4.71 -9.06 0.35
C ALA A 16 -3.52 -9.40 -0.56
N LEU A 17 -3.69 -9.30 -1.87
CA LEU A 17 -2.60 -9.49 -2.83
C LEU A 17 -1.49 -8.45 -2.65
N LEU A 18 -1.85 -7.16 -2.51
CA LEU A 18 -0.88 -6.09 -2.25
C LEU A 18 -0.15 -6.29 -0.92
N SER A 19 -0.88 -6.66 0.14
CA SER A 19 -0.28 -6.94 1.45
C SER A 19 0.65 -8.15 1.42
N ALA A 20 0.30 -9.20 0.67
CA ALA A 20 1.16 -10.38 0.49
C ALA A 20 2.47 -10.01 -0.23
N ILE A 21 2.41 -9.19 -1.28
CA ILE A 21 3.60 -8.69 -1.98
C ILE A 21 4.48 -7.87 -1.03
N SER A 22 3.89 -6.98 -0.22
CA SER A 22 4.62 -6.17 0.76
C SER A 22 5.28 -7.03 1.85
N LEU A 23 4.58 -8.03 2.37
CA LEU A 23 5.15 -8.99 3.34
C LEU A 23 6.29 -9.80 2.74
N PHE A 24 6.13 -10.25 1.48
CA PHE A 24 7.20 -10.96 0.77
C PHE A 24 8.44 -10.08 0.60
N GLY A 25 8.25 -8.79 0.30
CA GLY A 25 9.35 -7.81 0.25
C GLY A 25 10.11 -7.68 1.58
N LEU A 26 9.43 -7.77 2.73
CA LEU A 26 10.08 -7.73 4.05
C LEU A 26 10.90 -9.00 4.39
N ILE A 27 10.54 -10.14 3.81
CA ILE A 27 11.26 -11.41 4.03
C ILE A 27 12.49 -11.49 3.13
N SER A 28 12.50 -10.76 2.01
CA SER A 28 13.61 -10.75 1.07
C SER A 28 14.84 -10.12 1.72
N PRO A 29 16.04 -10.71 1.58
CA PRO A 29 17.25 -10.16 2.18
C PRO A 29 17.59 -8.79 1.59
N VAL A 30 18.14 -7.91 2.43
CA VAL A 30 18.71 -6.65 1.94
C VAL A 30 19.89 -6.98 1.03
N PRO A 31 19.93 -6.48 -0.22
CA PRO A 31 21.05 -6.74 -1.11
C PRO A 31 22.33 -6.13 -0.55
N THR A 32 23.45 -6.83 -0.70
CA THR A 32 24.78 -6.34 -0.39
C THR A 32 25.49 -5.86 -1.65
N ALA A 33 26.47 -4.99 -1.52
CA ALA A 33 27.28 -4.54 -2.65
C ALA A 33 27.93 -5.73 -3.39
N GLU A 34 28.33 -6.78 -2.67
CA GLU A 34 28.91 -8.00 -3.24
C GLU A 34 27.87 -8.80 -4.08
N SER A 35 26.61 -8.88 -3.58
CA SER A 35 25.54 -9.58 -4.31
C SER A 35 25.13 -8.86 -5.60
N MET A 36 25.40 -7.56 -5.70
CA MET A 36 25.11 -6.70 -6.85
C MET A 36 26.35 -6.43 -7.74
N GLY A 37 27.52 -6.93 -7.36
CA GLY A 37 28.83 -6.64 -8.00
C GLY A 37 28.95 -6.99 -9.50
N ASN A 38 28.02 -7.78 -10.06
CA ASN A 38 28.02 -8.10 -11.50
C ASN A 38 27.47 -6.96 -12.39
N ILE A 39 26.99 -5.84 -11.83
CA ILE A 39 26.48 -4.71 -12.62
C ILE A 39 27.64 -4.00 -13.34
N GLU A 40 28.84 -3.93 -12.75
CA GLU A 40 30.03 -3.35 -13.38
C GLU A 40 30.49 -4.12 -14.63
N SER A 41 30.23 -5.42 -14.69
CA SER A 41 30.56 -6.26 -15.85
C SER A 41 29.60 -6.09 -17.04
N SER A 42 28.50 -5.37 -16.87
CA SER A 42 27.46 -5.19 -17.90
C SER A 42 27.72 -4.04 -18.88
N GLY A 43 28.92 -3.41 -18.87
CA GLY A 43 29.25 -2.27 -19.72
C GLY A 43 28.62 -0.94 -19.32
N VAL A 44 28.09 -0.87 -18.11
CA VAL A 44 27.53 0.35 -17.49
C VAL A 44 28.67 1.18 -16.89
N ASP A 45 28.54 2.51 -16.92
CA ASP A 45 29.50 3.41 -16.28
C ASP A 45 29.71 3.04 -14.80
N ALA A 46 30.98 2.92 -14.39
CA ALA A 46 31.32 2.46 -13.05
C ALA A 46 30.80 3.38 -11.92
N THR A 47 30.69 4.68 -12.20
CA THR A 47 30.14 5.66 -11.24
C THR A 47 28.65 5.43 -11.06
N TYR A 48 27.93 5.31 -12.18
CA TYR A 48 26.49 5.03 -12.17
C TYR A 48 26.16 3.69 -11.50
N ALA A 49 26.96 2.64 -11.78
CA ALA A 49 26.78 1.34 -11.15
C ALA A 49 26.90 1.42 -9.61
N LYS A 50 27.88 2.15 -9.09
CA LYS A 50 28.06 2.37 -7.64
C LYS A 50 26.90 3.16 -7.03
N GLU A 51 26.45 4.22 -7.69
CA GLU A 51 25.32 5.04 -7.23
C GLU A 51 24.02 4.21 -7.23
N LEU A 52 23.77 3.40 -8.25
CA LEU A 52 22.62 2.51 -8.33
C LEU A 52 22.61 1.45 -7.22
N ILE A 53 23.78 0.85 -6.94
CA ILE A 53 23.93 -0.08 -5.82
C ILE A 53 23.62 0.62 -4.51
N ALA A 54 24.22 1.78 -4.25
CA ALA A 54 24.01 2.55 -3.02
C ALA A 54 22.54 2.97 -2.86
N TYR A 55 21.91 3.44 -3.95
CA TYR A 55 20.49 3.76 -3.98
C TYR A 55 19.62 2.55 -3.62
N THR A 56 19.87 1.41 -4.26
CA THR A 56 19.08 0.18 -4.05
C THR A 56 19.19 -0.31 -2.60
N ILE A 57 20.41 -0.32 -2.05
CA ILE A 57 20.64 -0.69 -0.64
C ILE A 57 19.87 0.26 0.28
N LYS A 58 20.00 1.57 0.10
CA LYS A 58 19.36 2.57 0.95
C LYS A 58 17.83 2.50 0.91
N VAL A 59 17.24 2.32 -0.27
CA VAL A 59 15.78 2.11 -0.42
C VAL A 59 15.34 0.83 0.29
N THR A 60 16.10 -0.25 0.14
CA THR A 60 15.76 -1.53 0.77
C THR A 60 15.92 -1.48 2.28
N GLU A 61 16.98 -0.87 2.81
CA GLU A 61 17.15 -0.63 4.25
C GLU A 61 16.00 0.18 4.83
N HIS A 62 15.57 1.24 4.12
CA HIS A 62 14.40 2.02 4.55
C HIS A 62 13.11 1.17 4.57
N ALA A 63 12.91 0.32 3.56
CA ALA A 63 11.80 -0.61 3.50
C ALA A 63 11.85 -1.64 4.65
N HIS A 64 13.03 -2.04 5.13
CA HIS A 64 13.23 -2.92 6.28
C HIS A 64 13.33 -2.19 7.63
N SER A 65 13.09 -0.87 7.66
CA SER A 65 13.04 -0.14 8.92
C SER A 65 11.93 -0.68 9.84
N ILE A 66 12.16 -0.63 11.14
CA ILE A 66 11.19 -1.10 12.16
C ILE A 66 9.81 -0.45 11.94
N PHE A 67 9.80 0.85 11.62
CA PHE A 67 8.56 1.57 11.40
C PHE A 67 7.77 1.03 10.18
N ASN A 68 8.45 0.82 9.05
CA ASN A 68 7.80 0.24 7.87
C ASN A 68 7.34 -1.20 8.11
N MET A 69 8.14 -2.01 8.80
CA MET A 69 7.76 -3.37 9.19
C MET A 69 6.47 -3.39 10.01
N ILE A 70 6.35 -2.49 11.01
CA ILE A 70 5.13 -2.35 11.81
C ILE A 70 3.94 -1.97 10.91
N LEU A 71 4.08 -0.99 10.02
CA LEU A 71 3.01 -0.58 9.10
C LEU A 71 2.54 -1.73 8.21
N VAL A 72 3.48 -2.47 7.61
CA VAL A 72 3.16 -3.58 6.71
C VAL A 72 2.47 -4.71 7.46
N VAL A 73 2.99 -5.11 8.63
CA VAL A 73 2.41 -6.19 9.45
C VAL A 73 1.02 -5.80 9.96
N LEU A 74 0.84 -4.59 10.50
CA LEU A 74 -0.47 -4.11 10.94
C LEU A 74 -1.48 -4.05 9.78
N SER A 75 -1.04 -3.57 8.60
CA SER A 75 -1.88 -3.54 7.40
C SER A 75 -2.35 -4.95 7.01
N ALA A 76 -1.45 -5.92 7.00
CA ALA A 76 -1.79 -7.31 6.69
C ALA A 76 -2.77 -7.90 7.73
N ILE A 77 -2.57 -7.63 9.01
CA ILE A 77 -3.49 -8.06 10.09
C ILE A 77 -4.88 -7.46 9.85
N LEU A 78 -4.98 -6.15 9.55
CA LEU A 78 -6.28 -5.52 9.31
C LEU A 78 -7.01 -6.10 8.09
N VAL A 79 -6.31 -6.44 7.01
CA VAL A 79 -6.92 -7.14 5.86
C VAL A 79 -7.48 -8.49 6.28
N VAL A 80 -6.73 -9.29 7.03
CA VAL A 80 -7.19 -10.59 7.52
C VAL A 80 -8.39 -10.44 8.44
N VAL A 81 -8.36 -9.50 9.39
CA VAL A 81 -9.47 -9.23 10.32
C VAL A 81 -10.72 -8.77 9.56
N ALA A 82 -10.57 -7.89 8.55
CA ALA A 82 -11.67 -7.46 7.71
C ALA A 82 -12.29 -8.62 6.92
N LEU A 83 -11.46 -9.53 6.38
CA LEU A 83 -11.93 -10.76 5.73
C LEU A 83 -12.71 -11.67 6.70
N VAL A 84 -12.22 -11.84 7.92
CA VAL A 84 -12.91 -12.63 8.96
C VAL A 84 -14.28 -12.03 9.27
N PHE A 85 -14.38 -10.71 9.46
CA PHE A 85 -15.66 -10.04 9.68
C PHE A 85 -16.59 -10.18 8.47
N LEU A 86 -16.06 -10.09 7.25
CA LEU A 86 -16.84 -10.25 6.02
C LEU A 86 -17.42 -11.66 5.91
N VAL A 87 -16.62 -12.71 6.18
CA VAL A 87 -17.06 -14.11 6.20
C VAL A 87 -18.13 -14.34 7.28
N ARG A 88 -17.96 -13.70 8.44
CA ARG A 88 -18.96 -13.72 9.54
C ARG A 88 -20.19 -12.85 9.27
N LYS A 89 -20.32 -12.29 8.06
CA LYS A 89 -21.43 -11.41 7.64
C LYS A 89 -21.58 -10.14 8.47
N ASN A 90 -20.56 -9.73 9.21
CA ASN A 90 -20.53 -8.46 9.92
C ASN A 90 -19.92 -7.39 9.01
N ILE A 91 -20.75 -6.91 8.06
CA ILE A 91 -20.32 -5.99 7.00
C ILE A 91 -19.87 -4.65 7.59
N GLN A 92 -20.49 -4.20 8.67
CA GLN A 92 -20.15 -2.93 9.30
C GLN A 92 -18.73 -2.94 9.88
N LEU A 93 -18.40 -3.95 10.69
CA LEU A 93 -17.05 -4.09 11.23
C LEU A 93 -16.01 -4.36 10.13
N ALA A 94 -16.36 -5.13 9.10
CA ALA A 94 -15.49 -5.34 7.96
C ALA A 94 -15.14 -4.03 7.24
N ASN A 95 -16.13 -3.14 7.03
CA ASN A 95 -15.91 -1.83 6.43
C ASN A 95 -15.01 -0.95 7.31
N TYR A 96 -15.27 -0.84 8.62
CA TYR A 96 -14.44 -0.02 9.52
C TYR A 96 -13.01 -0.53 9.60
N THR A 97 -12.81 -1.84 9.69
CA THR A 97 -11.47 -2.45 9.70
C THR A 97 -10.75 -2.18 8.38
N TYR A 98 -11.48 -2.27 7.25
CA TYR A 98 -10.93 -1.96 5.94
C TYR A 98 -10.53 -0.49 5.79
N ILE A 99 -11.32 0.44 6.33
CA ILE A 99 -10.95 1.86 6.38
C ILE A 99 -9.63 2.05 7.14
N GLY A 100 -9.48 1.39 8.31
CA GLY A 100 -8.22 1.40 9.06
C GLY A 100 -7.04 0.91 8.23
N TYR A 101 -7.20 -0.19 7.48
CA TYR A 101 -6.20 -0.68 6.53
C TYR A 101 -5.81 0.40 5.50
N VAL A 102 -6.80 1.04 4.87
CA VAL A 102 -6.54 2.06 3.83
C VAL A 102 -5.75 3.24 4.38
N PHE A 103 -6.05 3.70 5.61
CA PHE A 103 -5.25 4.74 6.27
C PHE A 103 -3.80 4.32 6.48
N LEU A 104 -3.55 3.08 6.95
CA LEU A 104 -2.18 2.57 7.11
C LEU A 104 -1.47 2.45 5.76
N ALA A 105 -2.16 2.04 4.70
CA ALA A 105 -1.61 1.95 3.36
C ALA A 105 -1.19 3.32 2.80
N ILE A 106 -1.99 4.37 3.07
CA ILE A 106 -1.63 5.76 2.71
C ILE A 106 -0.41 6.22 3.49
N LEU A 107 -0.38 5.98 4.81
CA LEU A 107 0.78 6.32 5.65
C LEU A 107 2.04 5.60 5.17
N GLY A 108 1.94 4.32 4.83
CA GLY A 108 3.03 3.55 4.25
C GLY A 108 3.53 4.11 2.92
N SER A 109 2.62 4.55 2.05
CA SER A 109 2.99 5.19 0.77
C SER A 109 3.76 6.49 0.99
N ILE A 110 3.34 7.31 1.95
CA ILE A 110 4.02 8.57 2.30
C ILE A 110 5.40 8.27 2.91
N TYR A 111 5.47 7.32 3.84
CA TYR A 111 6.71 6.94 4.49
C TYR A 111 7.74 6.42 3.49
N ASN A 112 7.34 5.51 2.60
CA ASN A 112 8.23 4.97 1.57
C ASN A 112 8.68 6.06 0.58
N PHE A 113 7.81 7.01 0.24
CA PHE A 113 8.18 8.17 -0.59
C PHE A 113 9.31 8.98 0.04
N ILE A 114 9.23 9.27 1.35
CA ILE A 114 10.28 10.01 2.07
C ILE A 114 11.62 9.27 1.98
N GLY A 115 11.62 7.95 2.22
CA GLY A 115 12.84 7.14 2.13
C GLY A 115 13.46 7.09 0.74
N VAL A 116 12.62 7.01 -0.30
CA VAL A 116 13.12 7.03 -1.68
C VAL A 116 13.68 8.41 -2.04
N GLN A 117 13.06 9.52 -1.58
CA GLN A 117 13.59 10.86 -1.81
C GLN A 117 15.00 11.04 -1.23
N ASP A 118 15.23 10.49 -0.03
CA ASP A 118 16.54 10.52 0.60
C ASP A 118 17.58 9.68 -0.18
N ALA A 119 17.17 8.53 -0.70
CA ALA A 119 18.03 7.68 -1.52
C ALA A 119 18.36 8.29 -2.90
N VAL A 120 17.41 8.98 -3.53
CA VAL A 120 17.59 9.64 -4.83
C VAL A 120 18.70 10.69 -4.79
N SER A 121 18.96 11.29 -3.62
CA SER A 121 20.05 12.26 -3.46
C SER A 121 21.46 11.67 -3.70
N LEU A 122 21.59 10.34 -3.75
CA LEU A 122 22.86 9.66 -4.04
C LEU A 122 23.28 9.73 -5.51
N PHE A 123 22.34 10.01 -6.43
CA PHE A 123 22.69 10.20 -7.84
C PHE A 123 23.33 11.57 -8.07
N THR A 124 24.52 11.61 -8.64
CA THR A 124 25.25 12.84 -9.00
C THR A 124 24.78 13.42 -10.33
N ASP A 125 24.39 12.55 -11.30
CA ASP A 125 23.83 13.00 -12.57
C ASP A 125 22.42 13.59 -12.39
N PRO A 126 22.21 14.87 -12.78
CA PRO A 126 20.91 15.53 -12.62
C PRO A 126 19.76 14.85 -13.38
N ASN A 127 20.03 14.25 -14.54
CA ASN A 127 19.00 13.62 -15.36
C ASN A 127 18.56 12.29 -14.73
N ILE A 128 19.51 11.50 -14.24
CA ILE A 128 19.21 10.23 -13.53
C ILE A 128 18.47 10.52 -12.25
N ARG A 129 18.93 11.51 -11.49
CA ARG A 129 18.27 11.97 -10.28
C ARG A 129 16.83 12.40 -10.53
N MET A 130 16.61 13.24 -11.55
CA MET A 130 15.25 13.68 -11.94
C MET A 130 14.36 12.52 -12.35
N GLY A 131 14.88 11.56 -13.11
CA GLY A 131 14.15 10.35 -13.49
C GLY A 131 13.73 9.51 -12.28
N ALA A 132 14.65 9.28 -11.34
CA ALA A 132 14.36 8.56 -10.10
C ALA A 132 13.35 9.29 -9.21
N GLU A 133 13.45 10.63 -9.09
CA GLU A 133 12.47 11.46 -8.38
C GLU A 133 11.08 11.38 -9.00
N LEU A 134 10.97 11.46 -10.32
CA LEU A 134 9.69 11.34 -11.02
C LEU A 134 9.06 9.96 -10.82
N GLY A 135 9.87 8.90 -10.88
CA GLY A 135 9.42 7.54 -10.60
C GLY A 135 8.90 7.38 -9.17
N ALA A 136 9.63 7.91 -8.18
CA ALA A 136 9.23 7.90 -6.78
C ALA A 136 7.93 8.67 -6.54
N LYS A 137 7.83 9.90 -7.09
CA LYS A 137 6.61 10.73 -7.02
C LYS A 137 5.42 10.02 -7.68
N GLY A 138 5.63 9.47 -8.88
CA GLY A 138 4.59 8.75 -9.62
C GLY A 138 4.05 7.56 -8.86
N SER A 139 4.91 6.72 -8.30
CA SER A 139 4.50 5.55 -7.51
C SER A 139 3.77 5.94 -6.22
N ALA A 140 4.23 6.96 -5.50
CA ALA A 140 3.57 7.44 -4.29
C ALA A 140 2.20 8.03 -4.58
N ILE A 141 2.08 8.90 -5.60
CA ILE A 141 0.81 9.49 -6.02
C ILE A 141 -0.16 8.39 -6.44
N PHE A 142 0.30 7.44 -7.26
CA PHE A 142 -0.54 6.31 -7.68
C PHE A 142 -1.05 5.51 -6.49
N GLY A 143 -0.19 5.18 -5.53
CA GLY A 143 -0.56 4.45 -4.32
C GLY A 143 -1.58 5.20 -3.47
N ILE A 144 -1.39 6.51 -3.27
CA ILE A 144 -2.31 7.35 -2.50
C ILE A 144 -3.66 7.47 -3.23
N VAL A 145 -3.65 7.80 -4.53
CA VAL A 145 -4.89 7.94 -5.32
C VAL A 145 -5.69 6.65 -5.35
N LEU A 146 -5.05 5.50 -5.55
CA LEU A 146 -5.70 4.20 -5.53
C LEU A 146 -6.40 3.95 -4.17
N ASN A 147 -5.71 4.22 -3.07
CA ASN A 147 -6.26 4.05 -1.72
C ASN A 147 -7.39 5.05 -1.43
N VAL A 148 -7.31 6.29 -1.91
CA VAL A 148 -8.40 7.28 -1.81
C VAL A 148 -9.64 6.82 -2.60
N ILE A 149 -9.46 6.22 -3.79
CA ILE A 149 -10.56 5.63 -4.55
C ILE A 149 -11.21 4.48 -3.76
N PHE A 150 -10.41 3.59 -3.16
CA PHE A 150 -10.93 2.50 -2.34
C PHE A 150 -11.73 3.03 -1.14
N LEU A 151 -11.22 4.07 -0.49
CA LEU A 151 -11.90 4.73 0.61
C LEU A 151 -13.24 5.34 0.17
N ALA A 152 -13.26 6.04 -0.95
CA ALA A 152 -14.47 6.64 -1.52
C ALA A 152 -15.54 5.58 -1.83
N ILE A 153 -15.15 4.43 -2.40
CA ILE A 153 -16.06 3.31 -2.67
C ILE A 153 -16.68 2.78 -1.38
N VAL A 154 -15.88 2.59 -0.33
CA VAL A 154 -16.37 2.09 0.95
C VAL A 154 -17.34 3.09 1.60
N PHE A 155 -16.97 4.37 1.68
CA PHE A 155 -17.84 5.41 2.24
C PHE A 155 -19.16 5.55 1.48
N TYR A 156 -19.11 5.57 0.14
CA TYR A 156 -20.33 5.61 -0.67
C TYR A 156 -21.26 4.42 -0.39
N LYS A 157 -20.67 3.21 -0.29
CA LYS A 157 -21.47 2.01 -0.01
C LYS A 157 -22.02 1.97 1.42
N MET A 158 -21.26 2.43 2.41
CA MET A 158 -21.73 2.56 3.78
C MET A 158 -22.86 3.57 3.89
N TRP A 159 -22.71 4.75 3.29
CA TRP A 159 -23.74 5.77 3.25
C TRP A 159 -25.04 5.27 2.61
N ARG A 160 -24.92 4.58 1.48
CA ARG A 160 -26.10 4.00 0.81
C ARG A 160 -26.79 2.93 1.66
N GLN A 161 -26.02 2.07 2.33
CA GLN A 161 -26.58 1.05 3.24
C GLN A 161 -27.31 1.67 4.42
N GLN A 162 -26.79 2.76 5.00
CA GLN A 162 -27.45 3.48 6.07
C GLN A 162 -28.78 4.09 5.58
N LYS A 163 -28.77 4.71 4.42
CA LYS A 163 -29.98 5.28 3.82
C LYS A 163 -31.07 4.24 3.59
N GLU A 164 -30.73 3.08 2.99
CA GLU A 164 -31.67 1.97 2.78
C GLU A 164 -32.26 1.42 4.11
N LEU A 165 -31.51 1.48 5.21
CA LEU A 165 -31.99 1.07 6.54
C LEU A 165 -32.94 2.10 7.15
N THR A 166 -32.64 3.40 7.02
CA THR A 166 -33.49 4.47 7.53
C THR A 166 -34.84 4.49 6.81
N GLU A 167 -34.83 4.39 5.46
CA GLU A 167 -36.05 4.33 4.67
C GLU A 167 -36.94 3.13 5.05
N ALA A 168 -36.34 1.95 5.30
CA ALA A 168 -37.10 0.77 5.73
C ALA A 168 -37.70 0.92 7.13
N GLN A 169 -37.02 1.64 8.05
CA GLN A 169 -37.56 1.93 9.40
C GLN A 169 -38.72 2.91 9.33
N GLU A 170 -38.61 3.96 8.52
CA GLU A 170 -39.71 4.92 8.32
C GLU A 170 -40.96 4.27 7.70
N GLU A 171 -40.80 3.32 6.77
CA GLU A 171 -41.92 2.56 6.20
C GLU A 171 -42.58 1.64 7.25
N GLU A 172 -41.80 1.03 8.17
CA GLU A 172 -42.34 0.19 9.26
C GLU A 172 -43.09 1.03 10.32
N GLU A 173 -42.67 2.29 10.57
CA GLU A 173 -43.35 3.17 11.53
C GLU A 173 -44.66 3.76 10.99
N LEU A 174 -44.83 3.82 9.66
CA LEU A 174 -46.01 4.37 9.00
C LEU A 174 -47.09 3.29 8.69
N ALA A 175 -46.79 2.01 8.87
CA ALA A 175 -47.68 0.89 8.60
C ALA A 175 -48.38 0.35 9.83
#